data_74a1d418146238284d418b605234fb6c
#
_entry.id   74a1d418146238284d418b605234fb6c
#
_cell.length_a   1.000
_cell.length_b   1.000
_cell.length_c   1.000
_cell.angle_alpha   90.00
_cell.angle_beta   90.00
_cell.angle_gamma   90.00
#
_symmetry.space_group_name_H-M   'P 1'
#
loop_
_entity.id
_entity.type
_entity.pdbx_description
1 polymer ?
#
loop_
_entity_poly.entity_id
_entity_poly.type
_entity_poly.pdbx_seq_one_letter_code
_entity_poly.pdbx_strand_id
1 'polypeptide(L)'
;MRSHFFLTSVVLISLLSSCRFVNPPEPPTTLNSRYNDEQPALSGDGRWLALVSNRNGTNQILFYDLRTKQVLNLPGLNQSNVILASPSLSRTGRYLVYISSVQGRPDVALYDRATRKTQLLTQGYRSWVRNPTISANGRYIVFETARRGQWDIEVLDRGPLIELDIPDGSPVP
;
A
#
# COMPACT_ATOMS: atom_id res chain seq x y z
N MET A 1 -75.84 -17.10 -41.19
CA MET A 1 -75.27 -17.35 -39.87
C MET A 1 -73.81 -17.67 -40.01
N ARG A 2 -72.90 -16.71 -39.80
CA ARG A 2 -71.46 -16.90 -39.71
C ARG A 2 -70.96 -16.01 -38.60
N SER A 3 -70.57 -16.65 -37.49
CA SER A 3 -70.01 -16.02 -36.28
C SER A 3 -68.54 -15.75 -36.53
N HIS A 4 -68.13 -14.50 -36.40
CA HIS A 4 -66.74 -14.07 -36.40
C HIS A 4 -66.22 -13.99 -34.97
N PHE A 5 -65.36 -14.91 -34.59
CA PHE A 5 -64.58 -14.85 -33.34
C PHE A 5 -63.41 -13.88 -33.53
N PHE A 6 -63.45 -12.75 -32.85
CA PHE A 6 -62.28 -11.88 -32.70
C PHE A 6 -61.40 -12.39 -31.56
N LEU A 7 -60.21 -12.85 -31.93
CA LEU A 7 -59.17 -13.27 -31.01
C LEU A 7 -58.34 -12.02 -30.63
N THR A 8 -58.61 -11.45 -29.48
CA THR A 8 -57.79 -10.35 -28.94
C THR A 8 -56.52 -10.91 -28.29
N SER A 9 -55.37 -10.72 -28.98
CA SER A 9 -54.06 -11.07 -28.48
C SER A 9 -53.56 -10.03 -27.47
N VAL A 10 -53.54 -10.41 -26.19
CA VAL A 10 -52.98 -9.55 -25.12
C VAL A 10 -51.48 -9.76 -25.12
N VAL A 11 -50.73 -8.75 -25.59
CA VAL A 11 -49.27 -8.72 -25.50
C VAL A 11 -48.90 -8.26 -24.08
N LEU A 12 -48.42 -9.22 -23.30
CA LEU A 12 -47.87 -8.98 -21.95
C LEU A 12 -46.44 -8.46 -22.07
N ILE A 13 -46.24 -7.14 -21.98
CA ILE A 13 -44.93 -6.52 -21.94
C ILE A 13 -44.39 -6.68 -20.51
N SER A 14 -43.51 -7.66 -20.31
CA SER A 14 -42.75 -7.80 -19.06
C SER A 14 -41.65 -6.75 -19.01
N LEU A 15 -41.85 -5.71 -18.22
CA LEU A 15 -40.85 -4.74 -17.85
C LEU A 15 -39.81 -5.43 -16.95
N LEU A 16 -38.70 -5.86 -17.53
CA LEU A 16 -37.52 -6.29 -16.79
C LEU A 16 -36.88 -5.05 -16.15
N SER A 17 -37.31 -4.72 -14.93
CA SER A 17 -36.59 -3.78 -14.08
C SER A 17 -35.25 -4.38 -13.73
N SER A 18 -34.19 -4.05 -14.49
CA SER A 18 -32.83 -4.35 -14.09
C SER A 18 -32.50 -3.52 -12.84
N CYS A 19 -32.64 -4.13 -11.67
CA CYS A 19 -32.03 -3.58 -10.46
C CYS A 19 -30.53 -3.46 -10.71
N ARG A 20 -30.05 -2.26 -11.04
CA ARG A 20 -28.65 -1.94 -10.87
C ARG A 20 -28.38 -2.03 -9.37
N PHE A 21 -27.67 -3.05 -8.96
CA PHE A 21 -27.04 -3.06 -7.64
C PHE A 21 -26.03 -1.92 -7.62
N VAL A 22 -26.47 -0.76 -7.16
CA VAL A 22 -25.56 0.28 -6.74
C VAL A 22 -24.96 -0.25 -5.44
N ASN A 23 -23.73 -0.76 -5.53
CA ASN A 23 -22.97 -1.08 -4.32
C ASN A 23 -23.01 0.18 -3.44
N PRO A 24 -23.47 0.09 -2.19
CA PRO A 24 -23.39 1.22 -1.29
C PRO A 24 -21.92 1.67 -1.24
N PRO A 25 -21.63 2.99 -1.16
CA PRO A 25 -20.27 3.47 -1.01
C PRO A 25 -19.64 2.72 0.17
N GLU A 26 -18.48 2.10 -0.06
CA GLU A 26 -17.77 1.42 1.02
C GLU A 26 -17.66 2.40 2.19
N PRO A 27 -17.99 1.96 3.43
CA PRO A 27 -17.82 2.81 4.59
C PRO A 27 -16.36 3.28 4.63
N PRO A 28 -16.07 4.51 5.08
CA PRO A 28 -14.71 5.03 5.16
C PRO A 28 -13.87 3.96 5.85
N THR A 29 -12.78 3.55 5.21
CA THR A 29 -11.96 2.44 5.68
C THR A 29 -11.44 2.77 7.07
N THR A 30 -12.02 2.18 8.09
CA THR A 30 -11.62 2.42 9.47
C THR A 30 -10.18 1.95 9.66
N LEU A 31 -9.43 2.62 10.53
CA LEU A 31 -8.05 2.25 10.85
C LEU A 31 -7.99 0.79 11.30
N ASN A 32 -8.87 0.41 12.23
CA ASN A 32 -8.95 -0.96 12.71
C ASN A 32 -10.06 -1.72 11.98
N SER A 33 -9.75 -2.93 11.55
CA SER A 33 -10.66 -3.84 10.88
C SER A 33 -10.89 -5.12 11.71
N ARG A 34 -11.72 -6.02 11.22
CA ARG A 34 -11.87 -7.39 11.78
C ARG A 34 -10.73 -8.33 11.38
N TYR A 35 -9.78 -7.84 10.60
CA TYR A 35 -8.60 -8.56 10.12
C TYR A 35 -7.36 -8.13 10.90
N ASN A 36 -6.21 -8.73 10.61
CA ASN A 36 -4.96 -8.31 11.22
C ASN A 36 -4.53 -6.96 10.64
N ASP A 37 -4.35 -6.00 11.54
CA ASP A 37 -3.78 -4.69 11.27
C ASP A 37 -2.55 -4.55 12.17
N GLU A 38 -1.33 -4.57 11.61
CA GLU A 38 -0.07 -4.75 12.36
C GLU A 38 1.07 -3.89 11.79
N GLN A 39 2.22 -3.92 12.45
CA GLN A 39 3.46 -3.26 12.00
C GLN A 39 3.28 -1.77 11.67
N PRO A 40 2.77 -0.95 12.61
CA PRO A 40 2.54 0.46 12.34
C PRO A 40 3.85 1.23 12.22
N ALA A 41 3.89 2.18 11.28
CA ALA A 41 4.98 3.13 11.07
C ALA A 41 4.41 4.54 10.90
N LEU A 42 4.90 5.47 11.70
CA LEU A 42 4.46 6.87 11.68
C LEU A 42 5.50 7.73 10.94
N SER A 43 5.03 8.67 10.12
CA SER A 43 5.91 9.71 9.54
C SER A 43 6.42 10.65 10.62
N GLY A 44 7.61 11.21 10.41
CA GLY A 44 8.25 12.08 11.41
C GLY A 44 7.48 13.37 11.73
N ASP A 45 6.59 13.81 10.83
CA ASP A 45 5.69 14.95 11.04
C ASP A 45 4.36 14.56 11.74
N GLY A 46 4.20 13.27 12.06
CA GLY A 46 3.01 12.74 12.73
C GLY A 46 1.74 12.72 11.89
N ARG A 47 1.80 13.01 10.58
CA ARG A 47 0.61 13.07 9.72
C ARG A 47 0.21 11.72 9.14
N TRP A 48 1.19 10.92 8.71
CA TRP A 48 0.95 9.71 7.95
C TRP A 48 1.25 8.47 8.76
N LEU A 49 0.36 7.51 8.69
CA LEU A 49 0.52 6.19 9.26
C LEU A 49 0.52 5.15 8.14
N ALA A 50 1.58 4.36 8.06
CA ALA A 50 1.61 3.15 7.27
C ALA A 50 1.42 1.94 8.18
N LEU A 51 0.67 0.95 7.75
CA LEU A 51 0.50 -0.30 8.50
C LEU A 51 0.28 -1.45 7.53
N VAL A 52 0.56 -2.66 7.97
CA VAL A 52 0.26 -3.88 7.23
C VAL A 52 -1.13 -4.36 7.60
N SER A 53 -1.93 -4.71 6.59
CA SER A 53 -3.26 -5.27 6.78
C SER A 53 -3.52 -6.41 5.79
N ASN A 54 -4.18 -7.47 6.25
CA ASN A 54 -4.59 -8.57 5.38
C ASN A 54 -6.08 -8.54 5.00
N ARG A 55 -6.73 -7.38 5.16
CA ARG A 55 -8.17 -7.20 4.91
C ARG A 55 -8.62 -7.50 3.48
N ASN A 56 -7.70 -7.51 2.52
CA ASN A 56 -7.95 -7.87 1.12
C ASN A 56 -7.41 -9.26 0.76
N GLY A 57 -7.19 -10.14 1.74
CA GLY A 57 -6.75 -11.53 1.54
C GLY A 57 -5.24 -11.74 1.50
N THR A 58 -4.44 -10.69 1.29
CA THR A 58 -2.97 -10.72 1.33
C THR A 58 -2.44 -9.55 2.16
N ASN A 59 -1.23 -9.68 2.70
CA ASN A 59 -0.60 -8.60 3.44
C ASN A 59 -0.27 -7.44 2.49
N GLN A 60 -0.93 -6.33 2.69
CA GLN A 60 -0.80 -5.08 1.95
C GLN A 60 -0.44 -3.94 2.89
N ILE A 61 0.17 -2.88 2.38
CA ILE A 61 0.39 -1.67 3.16
C ILE A 61 -0.78 -0.72 2.94
N LEU A 62 -1.44 -0.36 4.03
CA LEU A 62 -2.40 0.74 4.07
C LEU A 62 -1.66 2.01 4.46
N PHE A 63 -1.96 3.08 3.76
CA PHE A 63 -1.44 4.40 4.02
C PHE A 63 -2.58 5.32 4.47
N TYR A 64 -2.50 5.81 5.71
CA TYR A 64 -3.59 6.49 6.38
C TYR A 64 -3.22 7.92 6.74
N ASP A 65 -4.05 8.89 6.39
CA ASP A 65 -3.92 10.28 6.80
C ASP A 65 -4.61 10.48 8.16
N LEU A 66 -3.80 10.69 9.20
CA LEU A 66 -4.30 10.91 10.56
C LEU A 66 -5.10 12.21 10.71
N ARG A 67 -4.85 13.20 9.83
CA ARG A 67 -5.57 14.48 9.86
C ARG A 67 -6.98 14.33 9.28
N THR A 68 -7.12 13.69 8.12
CA THR A 68 -8.42 13.51 7.45
C THR A 68 -9.12 12.23 7.87
N LYS A 69 -8.42 11.33 8.58
CA LYS A 69 -8.89 9.99 8.99
C LYS A 69 -9.32 9.12 7.80
N GLN A 70 -8.56 9.18 6.72
CA GLN A 70 -8.86 8.45 5.49
C GLN A 70 -7.66 7.62 5.02
N VAL A 71 -7.95 6.49 4.39
CA VAL A 71 -6.94 5.70 3.67
C VAL A 71 -6.65 6.37 2.35
N LEU A 72 -5.35 6.60 2.09
CA LEU A 72 -4.89 7.09 0.81
C LEU A 72 -4.46 5.91 -0.06
N ASN A 73 -5.01 5.80 -1.24
CA ASN A 73 -4.55 4.83 -2.23
C ASN A 73 -3.21 5.28 -2.81
N LEU A 74 -2.20 4.38 -2.76
CA LEU A 74 -0.89 4.58 -3.36
C LEU A 74 -0.78 3.72 -4.62
N PRO A 75 -0.93 4.31 -5.82
CA PRO A 75 -0.89 3.54 -7.07
C PRO A 75 0.43 2.78 -7.24
N GLY A 76 0.35 1.49 -7.58
CA GLY A 76 1.53 0.64 -7.81
C GLY A 76 2.20 0.09 -6.55
N LEU A 77 1.75 0.44 -5.34
CA LEU A 77 2.29 -0.10 -4.09
C LEU A 77 1.80 -1.53 -3.85
N ASN A 78 0.50 -1.71 -3.74
CA ASN A 78 -0.12 -3.00 -3.45
C ASN A 78 -0.41 -3.76 -4.75
N GLN A 79 0.53 -4.57 -5.18
CA GLN A 79 0.37 -5.42 -6.37
C GLN A 79 -0.16 -6.80 -5.96
N SER A 80 -0.90 -7.45 -6.88
CA SER A 80 -1.29 -8.85 -6.70
C SER A 80 -0.05 -9.76 -6.64
N ASN A 81 -0.12 -10.80 -5.81
CA ASN A 81 0.96 -11.79 -5.63
C ASN A 81 2.24 -11.26 -4.95
N VAL A 82 2.18 -10.12 -4.31
CA VAL A 82 3.28 -9.56 -3.51
C VAL A 82 2.82 -9.44 -2.06
N ILE A 83 3.64 -9.96 -1.14
CA ILE A 83 3.43 -9.83 0.30
C ILE A 83 4.27 -8.66 0.77
N LEU A 84 3.64 -7.69 1.43
CA LEU A 84 4.30 -6.51 1.95
C LEU A 84 4.39 -6.56 3.48
N ALA A 85 5.52 -6.09 4.02
CA ALA A 85 5.78 -6.10 5.46
C ALA A 85 6.73 -4.97 5.88
N SER A 86 6.82 -4.72 7.19
CA SER A 86 7.80 -3.86 7.84
C SER A 86 7.92 -2.46 7.19
N PRO A 87 6.83 -1.69 7.09
CA PRO A 87 6.90 -0.34 6.54
C PRO A 87 7.70 0.60 7.46
N SER A 88 8.39 1.58 6.87
CA SER A 88 9.02 2.69 7.57
C SER A 88 8.93 3.96 6.72
N LEU A 89 8.66 5.10 7.35
CA LEU A 89 8.37 6.36 6.67
C LEU A 89 9.44 7.41 6.94
N SER A 90 9.77 8.19 5.91
CA SER A 90 10.53 9.42 6.06
C SER A 90 9.70 10.51 6.75
N ARG A 91 10.27 11.69 6.97
CA ARG A 91 9.66 12.74 7.79
C ARG A 91 8.27 13.15 7.32
N THR A 92 8.08 13.49 6.05
CA THR A 92 6.75 13.90 5.52
C THR A 92 5.98 12.73 4.93
N GLY A 93 6.50 11.50 5.07
CA GLY A 93 5.96 10.30 4.45
C GLY A 93 6.08 10.30 2.93
N ARG A 94 6.98 11.12 2.35
CA ARG A 94 7.28 11.05 0.92
C ARG A 94 7.83 9.70 0.53
N TYR A 95 8.82 9.22 1.30
CA TYR A 95 9.43 7.92 1.09
C TYR A 95 8.87 6.89 2.06
N LEU A 96 8.48 5.76 1.52
CA LEU A 96 8.06 4.57 2.25
C LEU A 96 9.02 3.43 1.87
N VAL A 97 9.80 2.96 2.85
CA VAL A 97 10.61 1.74 2.70
C VAL A 97 9.88 0.58 3.35
N TYR A 98 9.98 -0.60 2.76
CA TYR A 98 9.27 -1.79 3.22
C TYR A 98 9.90 -3.07 2.68
N ILE A 99 9.49 -4.21 3.22
CA ILE A 99 9.80 -5.53 2.64
C ILE A 99 8.75 -5.88 1.60
N SER A 100 9.21 -6.24 0.41
CA SER A 100 8.41 -6.75 -0.70
C SER A 100 8.83 -8.19 -0.99
N SER A 101 7.92 -9.15 -0.83
CA SER A 101 8.21 -10.56 -1.09
C SER A 101 7.46 -11.05 -2.31
N VAL A 102 8.21 -11.36 -3.36
CA VAL A 102 7.71 -12.01 -4.57
C VAL A 102 8.16 -13.46 -4.54
N GLN A 103 7.22 -14.39 -4.65
CA GLN A 103 7.51 -15.85 -4.60
C GLN A 103 8.30 -16.28 -3.34
N GLY A 104 8.04 -15.63 -2.21
CA GLY A 104 8.65 -15.96 -0.92
C GLY A 104 10.05 -15.39 -0.70
N ARG A 105 10.61 -14.64 -1.64
CA ARG A 105 11.89 -13.97 -1.48
C ARG A 105 11.70 -12.50 -1.07
N PRO A 106 12.19 -12.10 0.12
CA PRO A 106 12.08 -10.72 0.58
C PRO A 106 13.17 -9.84 -0.06
N ASP A 107 12.76 -8.67 -0.52
CA ASP A 107 13.62 -7.57 -0.94
C ASP A 107 13.24 -6.30 -0.17
N VAL A 108 14.21 -5.43 0.09
CA VAL A 108 13.97 -4.07 0.54
C VAL A 108 13.50 -3.25 -0.66
N ALA A 109 12.32 -2.69 -0.56
CA ALA A 109 11.73 -1.83 -1.58
C ALA A 109 11.54 -0.41 -1.04
N LEU A 110 11.64 0.57 -1.92
CA LEU A 110 11.37 1.97 -1.68
C LEU A 110 10.27 2.45 -2.62
N TYR A 111 9.22 3.04 -2.06
CA TYR A 111 8.19 3.75 -2.80
C TYR A 111 8.33 5.26 -2.61
N ASP A 112 8.42 6.01 -3.69
CA ASP A 112 8.39 7.49 -3.67
C ASP A 112 6.98 7.95 -4.03
N ARG A 113 6.29 8.57 -3.08
CA ARG A 113 4.93 9.09 -3.26
C ARG A 113 4.84 10.23 -4.26
N ALA A 114 5.88 11.04 -4.39
CA ALA A 114 5.90 12.16 -5.34
C ALA A 114 5.91 11.67 -6.78
N THR A 115 6.70 10.63 -7.06
CA THR A 115 6.83 10.05 -8.41
C THR A 115 5.92 8.85 -8.65
N ARG A 116 5.33 8.28 -7.56
CA ARG A 116 4.52 7.05 -7.58
C ARG A 116 5.27 5.83 -8.11
N LYS A 117 6.58 5.78 -7.89
CA LYS A 117 7.45 4.71 -8.37
C LYS A 117 7.96 3.87 -7.23
N THR A 118 8.04 2.56 -7.47
CA THR A 118 8.70 1.60 -6.61
C THR A 118 10.07 1.25 -7.17
N GLN A 119 11.08 1.16 -6.30
CA GLN A 119 12.41 0.67 -6.61
C GLN A 119 12.77 -0.46 -5.65
N LEU A 120 13.20 -1.62 -6.17
CA LEU A 120 13.78 -2.68 -5.37
C LEU A 120 15.27 -2.35 -5.12
N LEU A 121 15.66 -2.25 -3.86
CA LEU A 121 16.99 -1.83 -3.45
C LEU A 121 17.97 -3.01 -3.31
N THR A 122 17.45 -4.20 -3.02
CA THR A 122 18.23 -5.41 -2.76
C THR A 122 18.00 -6.52 -3.79
N GLN A 123 17.52 -6.18 -5.00
CA GLN A 123 17.19 -7.15 -6.04
C GLN A 123 18.35 -8.10 -6.40
N GLY A 124 19.60 -7.64 -6.26
CA GLY A 124 20.80 -8.46 -6.49
C GLY A 124 21.25 -9.32 -5.31
N TYR A 125 20.62 -9.17 -4.15
CA TYR A 125 21.02 -9.90 -2.94
C TYR A 125 20.52 -11.34 -3.03
N ARG A 126 21.38 -12.30 -2.64
CA ARG A 126 21.04 -13.72 -2.58
C ARG A 126 20.71 -14.19 -1.15
N SER A 127 20.52 -13.25 -0.24
CA SER A 127 20.31 -13.49 1.18
C SER A 127 18.99 -12.87 1.65
N TRP A 128 18.52 -13.32 2.80
CA TRP A 128 17.35 -12.76 3.46
C TRP A 128 17.65 -11.35 3.94
N VAL A 129 16.63 -10.48 3.83
CA VAL A 129 16.62 -9.12 4.37
C VAL A 129 15.33 -8.90 5.16
N ARG A 130 15.39 -8.02 6.18
CA ARG A 130 14.23 -7.70 7.01
C ARG A 130 14.40 -6.35 7.73
N ASN A 131 13.31 -5.89 8.36
CA ASN A 131 13.28 -4.73 9.26
C ASN A 131 13.94 -3.46 8.70
N PRO A 132 13.58 -3.01 7.48
CA PRO A 132 14.14 -1.79 6.93
C PRO A 132 13.64 -0.58 7.69
N THR A 133 14.52 0.41 7.88
CA THR A 133 14.20 1.73 8.40
C THR A 133 14.78 2.80 7.48
N ILE A 134 14.15 3.97 7.43
CA ILE A 134 14.59 5.09 6.60
C ILE A 134 14.83 6.34 7.45
N SER A 135 15.89 7.10 7.13
CA SER A 135 16.16 8.39 7.76
C SER A 135 15.07 9.42 7.44
N ALA A 136 14.94 10.43 8.31
CA ALA A 136 13.94 11.48 8.14
C ALA A 136 14.01 12.18 6.79
N ASN A 137 15.22 12.44 6.29
CA ASN A 137 15.45 13.08 4.98
C ASN A 137 15.34 12.10 3.79
N GLY A 138 15.19 10.80 4.06
CA GLY A 138 15.06 9.77 3.02
C GLY A 138 16.38 9.29 2.39
N ARG A 139 17.54 9.76 2.88
CA ARG A 139 18.83 9.42 2.28
C ARG A 139 19.35 8.06 2.70
N TYR A 140 19.30 7.74 3.99
CA TYR A 140 19.84 6.51 4.52
C TYR A 140 18.75 5.48 4.76
N ILE A 141 19.00 4.26 4.33
CA ILE A 141 18.14 3.12 4.61
C ILE A 141 18.98 2.07 5.33
N VAL A 142 18.49 1.61 6.48
CA VAL A 142 19.16 0.61 7.30
C VAL A 142 18.29 -0.62 7.36
N PHE A 143 18.87 -1.80 7.22
CA PHE A 143 18.13 -3.06 7.27
C PHE A 143 19.01 -4.20 7.78
N GLU A 144 18.39 -5.28 8.19
CA GLU A 144 19.08 -6.51 8.57
C GLU A 144 19.26 -7.41 7.34
N THR A 145 20.42 -8.03 7.22
CA THR A 145 20.75 -8.95 6.13
C THR A 145 21.48 -10.19 6.63
N ALA A 146 21.20 -11.35 6.02
CA ALA A 146 21.86 -12.61 6.33
C ALA A 146 23.01 -12.95 5.34
N ARG A 147 23.62 -11.96 4.68
CA ARG A 147 24.62 -12.16 3.62
C ARG A 147 25.86 -12.94 4.07
N ARG A 148 26.24 -12.84 5.35
CA ARG A 148 27.43 -13.50 5.90
C ARG A 148 27.12 -14.77 6.70
N GLY A 149 25.89 -15.30 6.57
CA GLY A 149 25.43 -16.48 7.30
C GLY A 149 24.90 -16.17 8.70
N GLN A 150 24.93 -14.92 9.13
CA GLN A 150 24.35 -14.38 10.36
C GLN A 150 23.59 -13.10 10.05
N TRP A 151 22.75 -12.64 10.99
CA TRP A 151 22.08 -11.36 10.84
C TRP A 151 23.03 -10.22 11.16
N ASP A 152 23.24 -9.34 10.20
CA ASP A 152 24.06 -8.14 10.27
C ASP A 152 23.25 -6.92 9.89
N ILE A 153 23.70 -5.75 10.32
CA ILE A 153 23.14 -4.46 9.91
C ILE A 153 23.84 -3.96 8.66
N GLU A 154 23.07 -3.58 7.67
CA GLU A 154 23.59 -2.92 6.48
C GLU A 154 22.99 -1.52 6.33
N VAL A 155 23.81 -0.54 5.97
CA VAL A 155 23.43 0.85 5.72
C VAL A 155 23.60 1.13 4.23
N LEU A 156 22.50 1.52 3.59
CA LEU A 156 22.49 1.94 2.20
C LEU A 156 22.38 3.48 2.17
N ASP A 157 23.40 4.15 1.64
CA ASP A 157 23.35 5.57 1.29
C ASP A 157 22.83 5.69 -0.15
N ARG A 158 21.70 6.34 -0.33
CA ARG A 158 21.11 6.59 -1.67
C ARG A 158 21.89 7.62 -2.48
N GLY A 159 22.88 8.24 -1.86
CA GLY A 159 23.78 9.21 -2.48
C GLY A 159 23.29 10.66 -2.39
N PRO A 160 24.14 11.61 -2.81
CA PRO A 160 23.85 13.03 -2.67
C PRO A 160 22.89 13.59 -3.74
N LEU A 161 22.61 12.82 -4.79
CA LEU A 161 21.81 13.29 -5.94
C LEU A 161 20.31 12.97 -5.82
N ILE A 162 19.88 12.42 -4.68
CA ILE A 162 18.45 12.21 -4.44
C ILE A 162 17.77 13.50 -4.01
N GLU A 163 16.50 13.61 -4.32
CA GLU A 163 15.67 14.67 -3.74
C GLU A 163 15.33 14.30 -2.29
N LEU A 164 15.80 15.11 -1.35
CA LEU A 164 15.56 14.87 0.08
C LEU A 164 14.12 15.17 0.46
N ASP A 165 13.58 14.40 1.41
CA ASP A 165 12.24 14.65 1.97
C ASP A 165 12.23 15.95 2.82
N ILE A 166 13.33 16.18 3.56
CA ILE A 166 13.65 17.44 4.21
C ILE A 166 15.11 17.81 3.90
N PRO A 167 15.42 19.07 3.61
CA PRO A 167 16.78 19.53 3.42
C PRO A 167 17.67 19.21 4.61
N ASP A 168 18.92 18.85 4.36
CA ASP A 168 19.91 18.66 5.43
C ASP A 168 20.06 19.94 6.26
N GLY A 169 20.14 19.78 7.58
CA GLY A 169 20.24 20.90 8.51
C GLY A 169 18.92 21.59 8.86
N SER A 170 17.80 21.13 8.28
CA SER A 170 16.49 21.65 8.71
C SER A 170 16.20 21.28 10.17
N PRO A 171 15.68 22.23 10.98
CA PRO A 171 15.32 21.94 12.36
C PRO A 171 14.26 20.82 12.42
N VAL A 172 14.44 19.91 13.35
CA VAL A 172 13.41 18.92 13.69
C VAL A 172 12.50 19.58 14.72
N PRO A 173 11.24 19.89 14.40
CA PRO A 173 10.30 20.47 15.34
C PRO A 173 9.98 19.53 16.49
#